data_859d98c04e788f0c9cf5d447a043f8fc
#
_entry.id   859d98c04e788f0c9cf5d447a043f8fc
#
_cell.length_a   1.000
_cell.length_b   1.000
_cell.length_c   1.000
_cell.angle_alpha   90.00
_cell.angle_beta   90.00
_cell.angle_gamma   90.00
#
_symmetry.space_group_name_H-M   'P 1'
#
loop_
_entity.id
_entity.type
_entity.pdbx_description
1 polymer ?
#
loop_
_entity_poly.entity_id
_entity_poly.type
_entity_poly.pdbx_seq_one_letter_code
_entity_poly.pdbx_strand_id
1 'polypeptide(L)'
;GMNPSLELRPGIYIHWEKYKKRGEKMPAAVVLGAPPSVTFTSAIKLTEDLDEFRVAGALAGSPINIVKAKTVDLMVPAEAEIVIEGYIDTEYLEPEAPFGESHGHVNLQEYNAFMDVTCITRKREAILTSIISQVTPSESSVIKRVAYEPMFTEHLRDHLGIKGVIRVSMPEPLTNIRKLIVIICERGMPTTE
;
A
#
# COMPACT_ATOMS: atom_id res chain seq x y z
N GLY A 1 5.98 -19.13 7.49
CA GLY A 1 4.91 -18.14 7.65
C GLY A 1 5.30 -16.81 7.03
N MET A 2 4.33 -15.96 6.78
CA MET A 2 4.54 -14.57 6.39
C MET A 2 4.01 -13.70 7.53
N ASN A 3 4.69 -12.59 7.79
CA ASN A 3 4.37 -11.72 8.92
C ASN A 3 3.88 -10.35 8.40
N PRO A 4 2.56 -10.17 8.19
CA PRO A 4 2.01 -8.89 7.75
C PRO A 4 2.01 -7.89 8.90
N SER A 5 2.61 -6.72 8.68
CA SER A 5 2.57 -5.63 9.65
C SER A 5 1.16 -5.08 9.82
N LEU A 6 0.66 -5.09 11.04
CA LEU A 6 -0.64 -4.55 11.43
C LEU A 6 -0.47 -3.21 12.14
N GLU A 7 -0.07 -2.19 11.41
CA GLU A 7 -0.04 -0.83 11.96
C GLU A 7 -1.48 -0.33 12.24
N LEU A 8 -1.64 0.51 13.25
CA LEU A 8 -2.93 1.16 13.53
C LEU A 8 -3.40 2.00 12.33
N ARG A 9 -4.59 1.66 11.81
CA ARG A 9 -5.34 2.32 10.72
C ARG A 9 -4.92 2.10 9.26
N PRO A 10 -4.08 1.16 8.84
CA PRO A 10 -4.10 0.75 7.43
C PRO A 10 -5.33 -0.13 7.14
N GLY A 11 -5.72 -0.22 5.89
CA GLY A 11 -6.88 -1.02 5.48
C GLY A 11 -6.84 -2.47 5.96
N ILE A 12 -5.66 -3.09 5.95
CA ILE A 12 -5.47 -4.46 6.45
C ILE A 12 -5.84 -4.60 7.94
N TYR A 13 -5.52 -3.60 8.79
CA TYR A 13 -5.86 -3.63 10.21
C TYR A 13 -7.38 -3.56 10.42
N ILE A 14 -8.08 -2.71 9.66
CA ILE A 14 -9.54 -2.58 9.73
C ILE A 14 -10.22 -3.91 9.35
N HIS A 15 -9.74 -4.57 8.31
CA HIS A 15 -10.24 -5.89 7.94
C HIS A 15 -9.92 -6.94 9.00
N TRP A 16 -8.69 -6.96 9.51
CA TRP A 16 -8.28 -7.88 10.59
C TRP A 16 -9.15 -7.72 11.84
N GLU A 17 -9.45 -6.48 12.27
CA GLU A 17 -10.36 -6.24 13.39
C GLU A 17 -11.78 -6.76 13.15
N LYS A 18 -12.30 -6.62 11.93
CA LYS A 18 -13.62 -7.15 11.57
C LYS A 18 -13.67 -8.68 11.73
N TYR A 19 -12.62 -9.37 11.30
CA TYR A 19 -12.51 -10.83 11.45
C TYR A 19 -12.30 -11.23 12.91
N LYS A 20 -11.44 -10.53 13.64
CA LYS A 20 -11.23 -10.76 15.08
C LYS A 20 -12.51 -10.64 15.90
N LYS A 21 -13.34 -9.62 15.62
CA LYS A 21 -14.65 -9.44 16.29
C LYS A 21 -15.62 -10.61 16.02
N ARG A 22 -15.43 -11.34 14.93
CA ARG A 22 -16.21 -12.54 14.60
C ARG A 22 -15.61 -13.84 15.13
N GLY A 23 -14.40 -13.79 15.68
CA GLY A 23 -13.65 -14.99 16.08
C GLY A 23 -13.18 -15.83 14.90
N GLU A 24 -12.93 -15.20 13.75
CA GLU A 24 -12.57 -15.87 12.50
C GLU A 24 -11.15 -15.48 12.09
N LYS A 25 -10.41 -16.40 11.46
CA LYS A 25 -9.15 -16.08 10.77
C LYS A 25 -9.46 -15.27 9.50
N MET A 26 -8.63 -14.27 9.20
CA MET A 26 -8.83 -13.43 8.02
C MET A 26 -8.21 -14.07 6.78
N PRO A 27 -8.99 -14.35 5.71
CA PRO A 27 -8.42 -14.82 4.45
C PRO A 27 -7.53 -13.73 3.84
N ALA A 28 -6.39 -14.13 3.29
CA ALA A 28 -5.44 -13.23 2.68
C ALA A 28 -4.77 -13.88 1.46
N ALA A 29 -4.37 -13.04 0.51
CA ALA A 29 -3.56 -13.44 -0.64
C ALA A 29 -2.45 -12.41 -0.85
N VAL A 30 -1.20 -12.87 -0.92
CA VAL A 30 -0.05 -12.04 -1.27
C VAL A 30 0.25 -12.26 -2.73
N VAL A 31 0.25 -11.18 -3.50
CA VAL A 31 0.47 -11.20 -4.94
C VAL A 31 1.85 -10.63 -5.24
N LEU A 32 2.68 -11.39 -5.94
CA LEU A 32 4.00 -10.99 -6.39
C LEU A 32 4.00 -10.94 -7.92
N GLY A 33 4.58 -9.88 -8.50
CA GLY A 33 4.62 -9.71 -9.95
C GLY A 33 3.24 -9.46 -10.57
N ALA A 34 2.47 -8.57 -9.98
CA ALA A 34 1.22 -8.06 -10.57
C ALA A 34 1.50 -7.09 -11.73
N PRO A 35 0.47 -6.77 -12.58
CA PRO A 35 0.60 -5.70 -13.56
C PRO A 35 1.12 -4.40 -12.91
N PRO A 36 1.93 -3.59 -13.62
CA PRO A 36 2.57 -2.40 -13.05
C PRO A 36 1.59 -1.42 -12.37
N SER A 37 0.40 -1.24 -12.92
CA SER A 37 -0.63 -0.39 -12.33
C SER A 37 -1.14 -0.92 -10.98
N VAL A 38 -1.26 -2.24 -10.82
CA VAL A 38 -1.63 -2.87 -9.53
C VAL A 38 -0.50 -2.68 -8.51
N THR A 39 0.74 -2.92 -8.93
CA THR A 39 1.91 -2.73 -8.06
C THR A 39 2.07 -1.27 -7.64
N PHE A 40 1.85 -0.33 -8.57
CA PHE A 40 1.85 1.11 -8.26
C PHE A 40 0.77 1.46 -7.22
N THR A 41 -0.46 1.01 -7.46
CA THR A 41 -1.60 1.27 -6.57
C THR A 41 -1.38 0.67 -5.18
N SER A 42 -0.76 -0.50 -5.06
CA SER A 42 -0.46 -1.13 -3.77
C SER A 42 0.51 -0.33 -2.90
N ALA A 43 1.33 0.54 -3.49
CA ALA A 43 2.29 1.37 -2.77
C ALA A 43 1.70 2.69 -2.25
N ILE A 44 0.48 3.05 -2.64
CA ILE A 44 -0.20 4.28 -2.23
C ILE A 44 -1.35 3.97 -1.28
N LYS A 45 -1.65 4.92 -0.39
CA LYS A 45 -2.81 4.82 0.50
C LYS A 45 -4.00 5.50 -0.16
N LEU A 46 -5.05 4.75 -0.38
CA LEU A 46 -6.33 5.25 -0.88
C LEU A 46 -7.31 5.42 0.28
N THR A 47 -8.40 6.13 0.04
CA THR A 47 -9.52 6.21 0.98
C THR A 47 -10.30 4.89 0.99
N GLU A 48 -10.99 4.58 2.09
CA GLU A 48 -11.73 3.31 2.25
C GLU A 48 -12.82 3.09 1.18
N ASP A 49 -13.28 4.16 0.55
CA ASP A 49 -14.35 4.12 -0.46
C ASP A 49 -13.84 3.75 -1.85
N LEU A 50 -12.53 3.74 -2.06
CA LEU A 50 -11.90 3.46 -3.35
C LEU A 50 -11.40 2.02 -3.41
N ASP A 51 -11.91 1.30 -4.40
CA ASP A 51 -11.42 -0.03 -4.76
C ASP A 51 -10.08 0.08 -5.51
N GLU A 52 -9.04 -0.50 -4.97
CA GLU A 52 -7.68 -0.45 -5.52
C GLU A 52 -7.59 -1.02 -6.94
N PHE A 53 -8.37 -2.05 -7.26
CA PHE A 53 -8.38 -2.59 -8.62
C PHE A 53 -9.04 -1.65 -9.63
N ARG A 54 -10.01 -0.84 -9.20
CA ARG A 54 -10.59 0.21 -10.06
C ARG A 54 -9.59 1.30 -10.35
N VAL A 55 -8.84 1.74 -9.31
CA VAL A 55 -7.77 2.73 -9.48
C VAL A 55 -6.67 2.18 -10.39
N ALA A 56 -6.24 0.94 -10.17
CA ALA A 56 -5.26 0.29 -11.03
C ALA A 56 -5.73 0.16 -12.48
N GLY A 57 -7.01 -0.15 -12.69
CA GLY A 57 -7.62 -0.19 -14.02
C GLY A 57 -7.67 1.18 -14.69
N ALA A 58 -8.01 2.23 -13.95
CA ALA A 58 -7.98 3.60 -14.46
C ALA A 58 -6.57 4.02 -14.89
N LEU A 59 -5.55 3.68 -14.10
CA LEU A 59 -4.15 3.93 -14.44
C LEU A 59 -3.67 3.14 -15.67
N ALA A 60 -4.16 1.91 -15.81
CA ALA A 60 -3.84 1.07 -16.96
C ALA A 60 -4.60 1.46 -18.25
N GLY A 61 -5.66 2.25 -18.14
CA GLY A 61 -6.59 2.54 -19.24
C GLY A 61 -7.44 1.34 -19.66
N SER A 62 -7.48 0.28 -18.85
CA SER A 62 -8.24 -0.96 -19.08
C SER A 62 -8.57 -1.67 -17.78
N PRO A 63 -9.66 -2.45 -17.70
CA PRO A 63 -9.97 -3.23 -16.51
C PRO A 63 -8.85 -4.20 -16.14
N ILE A 64 -8.64 -4.39 -14.86
CA ILE A 64 -7.74 -5.44 -14.35
C ILE A 64 -8.51 -6.76 -14.35
N ASN A 65 -7.95 -7.78 -15.00
CA ASN A 65 -8.52 -9.12 -14.97
C ASN A 65 -8.29 -9.73 -13.58
N ILE A 66 -9.35 -10.23 -12.97
CA ILE A 66 -9.28 -10.90 -11.67
C ILE A 66 -9.87 -12.31 -11.78
N VAL A 67 -9.30 -13.24 -11.02
CA VAL A 67 -9.73 -14.62 -10.92
C VAL A 67 -9.87 -15.03 -9.47
N LYS A 68 -10.69 -16.05 -9.22
CA LYS A 68 -10.86 -16.58 -7.86
C LYS A 68 -9.58 -17.30 -7.41
N ALA A 69 -9.14 -16.99 -6.19
CA ALA A 69 -8.08 -17.73 -5.51
C ALA A 69 -8.45 -19.20 -5.31
N LYS A 70 -7.49 -20.09 -5.07
CA LYS A 70 -7.69 -21.54 -5.00
C LYS A 70 -8.22 -22.02 -3.66
N THR A 71 -7.75 -21.43 -2.57
CA THR A 71 -8.01 -21.93 -1.21
C THR A 71 -8.68 -20.90 -0.31
N VAL A 72 -8.69 -19.63 -0.70
CA VAL A 72 -9.35 -18.55 0.03
C VAL A 72 -10.44 -17.90 -0.82
N ASP A 73 -11.48 -17.36 -0.18
CA ASP A 73 -12.57 -16.69 -0.90
C ASP A 73 -12.24 -15.24 -1.23
N LEU A 74 -11.22 -15.08 -2.08
CA LEU A 74 -10.74 -13.78 -2.55
C LEU A 74 -10.55 -13.79 -4.07
N MET A 75 -10.59 -12.60 -4.66
CA MET A 75 -10.23 -12.38 -6.06
C MET A 75 -8.79 -11.87 -6.13
N VAL A 76 -8.01 -12.38 -7.07
CA VAL A 76 -6.61 -12.00 -7.28
C VAL A 76 -6.37 -11.65 -8.76
N PRO A 77 -5.38 -10.81 -9.09
CA PRO A 77 -5.05 -10.50 -10.47
C PRO A 77 -4.70 -11.76 -11.26
N ALA A 78 -5.35 -11.93 -12.41
CA ALA A 78 -5.13 -13.11 -13.28
C ALA A 78 -3.71 -13.18 -13.85
N GLU A 79 -3.06 -12.02 -14.05
CA GLU A 79 -1.71 -11.89 -14.60
C GLU A 79 -0.61 -11.98 -13.55
N ALA A 80 -0.95 -12.22 -12.28
CA ALA A 80 0.04 -12.37 -11.21
C ALA A 80 1.09 -13.44 -11.53
N GLU A 81 2.33 -13.17 -11.21
CA GLU A 81 3.43 -14.14 -11.40
C GLU A 81 3.38 -15.25 -10.33
N ILE A 82 3.16 -14.84 -9.07
CA ILE A 82 3.05 -15.73 -7.92
C ILE A 82 1.92 -15.22 -7.02
N VAL A 83 1.09 -16.13 -6.52
CA VAL A 83 0.07 -15.85 -5.50
C VAL A 83 0.26 -16.80 -4.34
N ILE A 84 0.38 -16.25 -3.14
CA ILE A 84 0.50 -16.99 -1.88
C ILE A 84 -0.79 -16.76 -1.12
N GLU A 85 -1.57 -17.82 -0.91
CA GLU A 85 -2.87 -17.78 -0.28
C GLU A 85 -2.82 -18.34 1.14
N GLY A 86 -3.63 -17.84 2.03
CA GLY A 86 -3.68 -18.34 3.40
C GLY A 86 -4.65 -17.58 4.29
N TYR A 87 -4.49 -17.78 5.58
CA TYR A 87 -5.30 -17.14 6.61
C TYR A 87 -4.41 -16.45 7.63
N ILE A 88 -4.70 -15.18 7.90
CA ILE A 88 -4.03 -14.42 8.95
C ILE A 88 -4.72 -14.72 10.28
N ASP A 89 -3.91 -15.09 11.28
CA ASP A 89 -4.41 -15.36 12.62
C ASP A 89 -4.87 -14.06 13.30
N THR A 90 -5.96 -14.13 14.03
CA THR A 90 -6.55 -12.96 14.70
C THR A 90 -6.41 -12.99 16.23
N GLU A 91 -5.90 -14.08 16.78
CA GLU A 91 -5.74 -14.26 18.23
C GLU A 91 -4.26 -14.26 18.65
N TYR A 92 -3.41 -14.88 17.82
CA TYR A 92 -2.00 -15.04 18.14
C TYR A 92 -1.13 -14.13 17.28
N LEU A 93 -0.06 -13.64 17.88
CA LEU A 93 0.97 -12.84 17.23
C LEU A 93 2.31 -13.56 17.38
N GLU A 94 3.16 -13.45 16.37
CA GLU A 94 4.51 -13.99 16.38
C GLU A 94 5.55 -12.86 16.41
N PRO A 95 6.74 -13.10 16.98
CA PRO A 95 7.80 -12.10 16.97
C PRO A 95 8.34 -11.90 15.57
N GLU A 96 8.44 -10.64 15.16
CA GLU A 96 9.08 -10.22 13.92
C GLU A 96 10.53 -9.84 14.21
N ALA A 97 11.45 -10.30 13.38
CA ALA A 97 12.86 -9.94 13.49
C ALA A 97 13.08 -8.44 13.21
N PRO A 98 14.06 -7.79 13.87
CA PRO A 98 14.44 -6.43 13.54
C PRO A 98 14.82 -6.28 12.07
N PHE A 99 14.37 -5.20 11.42
CA PHE A 99 14.70 -4.91 10.01
C PHE A 99 14.87 -3.40 9.80
N GLY A 100 15.60 -3.05 8.73
CA GLY A 100 15.86 -1.67 8.36
C GLY A 100 14.63 -1.02 7.73
N GLU A 101 14.39 0.23 8.11
CA GLU A 101 13.31 1.05 7.59
C GLU A 101 13.80 2.12 6.62
N SER A 102 12.91 2.58 5.77
CA SER A 102 13.19 3.61 4.76
C SER A 102 13.63 4.96 5.33
N HIS A 103 13.34 5.24 6.58
CA HIS A 103 13.80 6.45 7.30
C HIS A 103 15.23 6.30 7.88
N GLY A 104 15.92 5.19 7.65
CA GLY A 104 17.32 4.99 8.08
C GLY A 104 17.49 4.41 9.48
N HIS A 105 16.42 4.08 10.17
CA HIS A 105 16.45 3.42 11.47
C HIS A 105 16.11 1.93 11.32
N VAL A 106 16.51 1.15 12.32
CA VAL A 106 16.12 -0.26 12.44
C VAL A 106 14.90 -0.34 13.36
N ASN A 107 13.84 -1.00 12.88
CA ASN A 107 12.72 -1.36 13.75
C ASN A 107 13.20 -2.39 14.77
N LEU A 108 12.76 -2.21 16.01
CA LEU A 108 12.95 -3.20 17.05
C LEU A 108 12.07 -4.43 16.78
N GLN A 109 12.37 -5.51 17.48
CA GLN A 109 11.53 -6.69 17.45
C GLN A 109 10.14 -6.35 18.00
N GLU A 110 9.11 -6.63 17.18
CA GLU A 110 7.70 -6.45 17.53
C GLU A 110 6.96 -7.77 17.38
N TYR A 111 5.74 -7.83 17.90
CA TYR A 111 4.84 -8.96 17.71
C TYR A 111 3.80 -8.56 16.66
N ASN A 112 3.75 -9.30 15.57
CA ASN A 112 2.83 -9.07 14.48
C ASN A 112 2.00 -10.31 14.15
N ALA A 113 0.89 -10.10 13.45
CA ALA A 113 0.11 -11.21 12.93
C ALA A 113 0.93 -12.02 11.92
N PHE A 114 0.65 -13.31 11.84
CA PHE A 114 1.25 -14.20 10.85
C PHE A 114 0.18 -14.81 9.95
N MET A 115 0.58 -15.30 8.82
CA MET A 115 -0.29 -15.96 7.86
C MET A 115 0.08 -17.44 7.71
N ASP A 116 -0.88 -18.30 7.98
CA ASP A 116 -0.81 -19.72 7.64
C ASP A 116 -1.02 -19.89 6.14
N VAL A 117 0.01 -20.31 5.42
CA VAL A 117 -0.05 -20.49 3.97
C VAL A 117 -0.75 -21.82 3.63
N THR A 118 -1.78 -21.73 2.80
CA THR A 118 -2.57 -22.89 2.35
C THR A 118 -2.28 -23.29 0.90
N CYS A 119 -1.88 -22.34 0.06
CA CYS A 119 -1.58 -22.59 -1.34
C CYS A 119 -0.58 -21.58 -1.89
N ILE A 120 0.28 -22.02 -2.79
CA ILE A 120 1.11 -21.16 -3.63
C ILE A 120 0.87 -21.53 -5.08
N THR A 121 0.34 -20.58 -5.85
CA THR A 121 0.19 -20.71 -7.29
C THR A 121 1.18 -19.82 -8.02
N ARG A 122 1.66 -20.23 -9.18
CA ARG A 122 2.60 -19.45 -9.97
C ARG A 122 2.46 -19.71 -11.45
N LYS A 123 2.90 -18.77 -12.28
CA LYS A 123 3.13 -19.04 -13.70
C LYS A 123 4.19 -20.11 -13.87
N ARG A 124 4.18 -20.79 -15.02
CA ARG A 124 5.18 -21.82 -15.31
C ARG A 124 6.60 -21.27 -15.28
N GLU A 125 6.79 -20.08 -15.83
CA GLU A 125 8.03 -19.31 -15.84
C GLU A 125 7.77 -17.98 -15.10
N ALA A 126 7.65 -18.06 -13.77
CA ALA A 126 7.33 -16.92 -12.95
C ALA A 126 8.54 -15.98 -12.78
N ILE A 127 8.31 -14.70 -12.96
CA ILE A 127 9.29 -13.65 -12.73
C ILE A 127 9.03 -13.00 -11.38
N LEU A 128 9.99 -13.07 -10.46
CA LEU A 128 9.91 -12.35 -9.19
C LEU A 128 10.28 -10.88 -9.42
N THR A 129 9.28 -10.02 -9.41
CA THR A 129 9.50 -8.58 -9.40
C THR A 129 9.53 -8.06 -7.96
N SER A 130 10.39 -7.10 -7.69
CA SER A 130 10.55 -6.50 -6.38
C SER A 130 10.70 -4.98 -6.51
N ILE A 131 10.10 -4.25 -5.56
CA ILE A 131 10.30 -2.80 -5.40
C ILE A 131 11.32 -2.61 -4.27
N ILE A 132 12.40 -1.90 -4.56
CA ILE A 132 13.39 -1.56 -3.55
C ILE A 132 12.83 -0.47 -2.65
N SER A 133 12.63 -0.81 -1.37
CA SER A 133 12.26 0.11 -0.31
C SER A 133 13.41 0.19 0.70
N GLN A 134 14.17 1.23 0.61
CA GLN A 134 15.34 1.49 1.46
C GLN A 134 15.42 2.96 1.82
N VAL A 135 16.51 3.38 2.47
CA VAL A 135 16.80 4.80 2.68
C VAL A 135 16.69 5.56 1.36
N THR A 136 15.98 6.69 1.40
CA THR A 136 15.72 7.50 0.21
C THR A 136 16.99 8.08 -0.41
N PRO A 137 17.06 8.21 -1.73
CA PRO A 137 16.00 7.90 -2.70
C PRO A 137 15.80 6.40 -2.92
N SER A 138 14.55 5.97 -3.11
CA SER A 138 14.20 4.58 -3.37
C SER A 138 13.01 4.48 -4.34
N GLU A 139 12.78 3.31 -4.93
CA GLU A 139 11.65 3.12 -5.84
C GLU A 139 10.31 3.42 -5.15
N SER A 140 10.14 2.96 -3.91
CA SER A 140 8.92 3.22 -3.14
C SER A 140 8.72 4.71 -2.83
N SER A 141 9.80 5.47 -2.61
CA SER A 141 9.69 6.92 -2.37
C SER A 141 9.29 7.67 -3.63
N VAL A 142 9.80 7.28 -4.78
CA VAL A 142 9.43 7.87 -6.08
C VAL A 142 7.95 7.61 -6.39
N ILE A 143 7.49 6.36 -6.22
CA ILE A 143 6.06 6.02 -6.42
C ILE A 143 5.17 6.88 -5.52
N LYS A 144 5.49 6.98 -4.24
CA LYS A 144 4.71 7.80 -3.30
C LYS A 144 4.68 9.26 -3.70
N ARG A 145 5.80 9.83 -4.10
CA ARG A 145 5.87 11.22 -4.56
C ARG A 145 4.96 11.47 -5.77
N VAL A 146 5.10 10.62 -6.79
CA VAL A 146 4.30 10.74 -8.03
C VAL A 146 2.81 10.62 -7.76
N ALA A 147 2.40 9.79 -6.80
CA ALA A 147 1.01 9.63 -6.42
C ALA A 147 0.49 10.77 -5.51
N TYR A 148 1.23 11.13 -4.49
CA TYR A 148 0.73 12.02 -3.44
C TYR A 148 0.81 13.50 -3.79
N GLU A 149 1.79 13.96 -4.57
CA GLU A 149 1.89 15.36 -4.96
C GLU A 149 0.61 15.85 -5.67
N PRO A 150 0.09 15.17 -6.71
CA PRO A 150 -1.17 15.58 -7.34
C PRO A 150 -2.39 15.37 -6.43
N MET A 151 -2.46 14.25 -5.68
CA MET A 151 -3.58 13.99 -4.77
C MET A 151 -3.73 15.08 -3.70
N PHE A 152 -2.63 15.48 -3.06
CA PHE A 152 -2.67 16.55 -2.06
C PHE A 152 -2.96 17.92 -2.69
N THR A 153 -2.45 18.17 -3.90
CA THR A 153 -2.75 19.40 -4.62
C THR A 153 -4.24 19.52 -4.93
N GLU A 154 -4.85 18.46 -5.46
CA GLU A 154 -6.27 18.40 -5.73
C GLU A 154 -7.09 18.52 -4.45
N HIS A 155 -6.72 17.77 -3.40
CA HIS A 155 -7.43 17.81 -2.13
C HIS A 155 -7.46 19.23 -1.52
N LEU A 156 -6.31 19.90 -1.47
CA LEU A 156 -6.23 21.26 -0.91
C LEU A 156 -7.00 22.27 -1.75
N ARG A 157 -6.83 22.22 -3.08
CA ARG A 157 -7.42 23.20 -3.99
C ARG A 157 -8.90 22.95 -4.24
N ASP A 158 -9.26 21.70 -4.55
CA ASP A 158 -10.56 21.38 -5.13
C ASP A 158 -11.55 20.86 -4.07
N HIS A 159 -11.09 20.10 -3.07
CA HIS A 159 -11.95 19.61 -2.00
C HIS A 159 -12.04 20.57 -0.80
N LEU A 160 -10.92 21.14 -0.36
CA LEU A 160 -10.92 22.11 0.75
C LEU A 160 -11.15 23.56 0.26
N GLY A 161 -11.13 23.80 -1.03
CA GLY A 161 -11.40 25.13 -1.61
C GLY A 161 -10.32 26.18 -1.30
N ILE A 162 -9.09 25.77 -0.95
CA ILE A 162 -8.00 26.67 -0.65
C ILE A 162 -7.47 27.27 -1.94
N LYS A 163 -7.93 28.48 -2.26
CA LYS A 163 -7.53 29.21 -3.45
C LYS A 163 -6.07 29.62 -3.37
N GLY A 164 -5.39 29.65 -4.52
CA GLY A 164 -3.99 30.04 -4.60
C GLY A 164 -2.99 28.91 -4.36
N VAL A 165 -3.41 27.69 -4.07
CA VAL A 165 -2.53 26.52 -4.07
C VAL A 165 -2.17 26.17 -5.51
N ILE A 166 -0.88 26.31 -5.87
CA ILE A 166 -0.36 25.96 -7.20
C ILE A 166 -0.07 24.46 -7.25
N ARG A 167 0.68 23.94 -6.30
CA ARG A 167 1.02 22.52 -6.21
C ARG A 167 1.59 22.15 -4.83
N VAL A 168 1.53 20.88 -4.53
CA VAL A 168 2.29 20.29 -3.42
C VAL A 168 3.58 19.67 -3.97
N SER A 169 4.65 19.74 -3.22
CA SER A 169 5.93 19.10 -3.54
C SER A 169 6.45 18.31 -2.35
N MET A 170 6.95 17.13 -2.63
CA MET A 170 7.57 16.21 -1.65
C MET A 170 9.02 15.97 -2.08
N PRO A 171 9.97 16.86 -1.71
CA PRO A 171 11.34 16.80 -2.20
C PRO A 171 12.11 15.59 -1.64
N GLU A 172 12.89 14.96 -2.49
CA GLU A 172 13.88 13.95 -2.07
C GLU A 172 15.07 14.64 -1.34
N PRO A 173 15.68 14.01 -0.35
CA PRO A 173 15.45 12.65 0.16
C PRO A 173 14.34 12.54 1.24
N LEU A 174 13.63 13.60 1.51
CA LEU A 174 12.71 13.73 2.65
C LEU A 174 11.33 13.08 2.41
N THR A 175 11.03 12.69 1.16
CA THR A 175 9.73 12.17 0.72
C THR A 175 9.26 10.98 1.55
N ASN A 176 10.14 10.05 1.88
CA ASN A 176 9.75 8.83 2.58
C ASN A 176 9.62 9.02 4.09
N ILE A 177 10.18 10.08 4.63
CA ILE A 177 10.07 10.40 6.05
C ILE A 177 8.69 11.03 6.35
N ARG A 178 7.95 11.45 5.31
CA ARG A 178 6.62 12.11 5.40
C ARG A 178 6.58 13.29 6.39
N LYS A 179 7.75 13.90 6.65
CA LYS A 179 7.89 14.98 7.62
C LYS A 179 7.97 16.34 6.97
N LEU A 180 8.23 16.41 5.65
CA LEU A 180 8.30 17.65 4.92
C LEU A 180 7.43 17.58 3.67
N ILE A 181 6.40 18.40 3.67
CA ILE A 181 5.56 18.67 2.50
C ILE A 181 5.65 20.18 2.24
N VAL A 182 6.00 20.56 1.03
CA VAL A 182 6.09 21.95 0.61
C VAL A 182 4.84 22.27 -0.20
N ILE A 183 4.04 23.23 0.27
CA ILE A 183 2.87 23.74 -0.44
C ILE A 183 3.32 25.02 -1.15
N ILE A 184 3.25 25.02 -2.45
CA ILE A 184 3.61 26.16 -3.32
C ILE A 184 2.33 26.92 -3.62
N CYS A 185 2.30 28.19 -3.19
CA CYS A 185 1.13 29.04 -3.32
C CYS A 185 1.42 30.26 -4.21
N GLU A 186 0.38 30.89 -4.69
CA GLU A 186 0.44 32.19 -5.34
C GLU A 186 0.95 33.27 -4.38
N ARG A 187 1.69 34.25 -4.91
CA ARG A 187 2.19 35.36 -4.10
C ARG A 187 1.03 36.23 -3.62
N GLY A 188 0.98 36.48 -2.31
CA GLY A 188 -0.07 37.33 -1.70
C GLY A 188 -1.32 36.55 -1.27
N MET A 189 -1.25 35.23 -1.23
CA MET A 189 -2.30 34.40 -0.64
C MET A 189 -2.58 34.81 0.81
N PRO A 190 -3.86 34.95 1.23
CA PRO A 190 -4.20 35.24 2.62
C PRO A 190 -3.65 34.19 3.58
N THR A 191 -3.12 34.64 4.72
CA THR A 191 -2.56 33.72 5.76
C THR A 191 -3.60 33.18 6.73
N THR A 192 -4.87 33.53 6.52
CA THR A 192 -6.01 33.21 7.42
C THR A 192 -7.03 32.26 6.81
N GLU A 193 -6.72 31.60 5.69
CA GLU A 193 -7.56 30.55 5.10
C GLU A 193 -6.98 29.15 5.34
#